data_127d1656e2e75a7f88dd2876868e1b25
#
_entry.id   127d1656e2e75a7f88dd2876868e1b25
#
_cell.length_a   1.000
_cell.length_b   1.000
_cell.length_c   1.000
_cell.angle_alpha   90.00
_cell.angle_beta   90.00
_cell.angle_gamma   90.00
#
_symmetry.space_group_name_H-M   'P 1'
#
loop_
_entity.id
_entity.type
_entity.pdbx_description
1 polymer ?
#
loop_
_entity_poly.entity_id
_entity_poly.type
_entity_poly.pdbx_seq_one_letter_code
_entity_poly.pdbx_strand_id
1 'polypeptide(L)'
;AIFLATTPLLAGIYLFLRGKKRFTAKEGLCCALAFFGVLLIVSKGDFSTFQFNWMAVFWGMISAVFASIYSIQPKPLIDRWGVVPVASWGMMAAGIAGLFLANPIVTAEGLDAKAWLALSYIVLAGTVAAFWLYLACLKYISPVTAGLVVCLEPTSAYVFGIMFMNLKLGWIECVGIAMVISQVFILSIRSKKRS
;
A
#
# COMPACT_ATOMS: atom_id res chain seq x y z
N ALA A 1 0.66 7.86 -2.72
CA ALA A 1 1.18 7.37 -1.43
C ALA A 1 0.34 7.86 -0.23
N ILE A 2 0.13 9.20 -0.05
CA ILE A 2 -0.58 9.75 1.13
C ILE A 2 -1.98 9.16 1.30
N PHE A 3 -2.79 9.12 0.25
CA PHE A 3 -4.15 8.53 0.31
C PHE A 3 -4.10 7.01 0.58
N LEU A 4 -3.12 6.31 0.08
CA LEU A 4 -2.96 4.88 0.37
C LEU A 4 -2.60 4.62 1.84
N ALA A 5 -1.93 5.55 2.52
CA ALA A 5 -1.68 5.46 3.95
C ALA A 5 -2.96 5.55 4.82
N THR A 6 -4.10 5.99 4.25
CA THR A 6 -5.40 5.93 4.92
C THR A 6 -6.09 4.56 4.80
N THR A 7 -5.61 3.69 3.91
CA THR A 7 -6.19 2.34 3.67
C THR A 7 -6.37 1.51 4.95
N PRO A 8 -5.38 1.39 5.86
CA PRO A 8 -5.57 0.60 7.08
C PRO A 8 -6.62 1.20 8.02
N LEU A 9 -6.77 2.53 8.03
CA LEU A 9 -7.81 3.21 8.79
C LEU A 9 -9.21 2.87 8.24
N LEU A 10 -9.39 3.01 6.92
CA LEU A 10 -10.65 2.67 6.24
C LEU A 10 -11.01 1.19 6.42
N ALA A 11 -10.03 0.29 6.29
CA ALA A 11 -10.22 -1.12 6.56
C ALA A 11 -10.64 -1.40 8.02
N GLY A 12 -10.02 -0.71 8.97
CA GLY A 12 -10.35 -0.79 10.39
C GLY A 12 -11.77 -0.33 10.69
N ILE A 13 -12.17 0.82 10.16
CA ILE A 13 -13.54 1.38 10.29
C ILE A 13 -14.56 0.41 9.69
N TYR A 14 -14.32 -0.11 8.48
CA TYR A 14 -15.22 -1.07 7.85
C TYR A 14 -15.40 -2.34 8.69
N LEU A 15 -14.32 -2.92 9.20
CA LEU A 15 -14.37 -4.12 10.03
C LEU A 15 -15.07 -3.86 11.37
N PHE A 16 -14.92 -2.68 11.94
CA PHE A 16 -15.62 -2.25 13.15
C PHE A 16 -17.13 -2.12 12.91
N LEU A 17 -17.54 -1.43 11.83
CA LEU A 17 -18.96 -1.26 11.46
C LEU A 17 -19.65 -2.60 11.16
N ARG A 18 -18.91 -3.58 10.64
CA ARG A 18 -19.40 -4.95 10.41
C ARG A 18 -19.42 -5.81 11.67
N GLY A 19 -19.01 -5.30 12.82
CA GLY A 19 -18.92 -6.05 14.08
C GLY A 19 -17.90 -7.19 14.09
N LYS A 20 -17.06 -7.28 13.03
CA LYS A 20 -16.10 -8.38 12.86
C LYS A 20 -14.84 -8.21 13.70
N LYS A 21 -14.48 -6.98 14.07
CA LYS A 21 -13.28 -6.67 14.86
C LYS A 21 -13.46 -5.36 15.62
N ARG A 22 -13.03 -5.34 16.89
CA ARG A 22 -12.90 -4.08 17.63
C ARG A 22 -11.62 -3.38 17.19
N PHE A 23 -11.75 -2.13 16.77
CA PHE A 23 -10.61 -1.27 16.48
C PHE A 23 -9.96 -0.86 17.79
N THR A 24 -8.71 -1.22 17.98
CA THR A 24 -7.98 -0.92 19.23
C THR A 24 -7.32 0.45 19.16
N ALA A 25 -7.20 1.13 20.31
CA ALA A 25 -6.48 2.41 20.40
C ALA A 25 -5.04 2.30 19.83
N LYS A 26 -4.42 1.14 20.01
CA LYS A 26 -3.10 0.82 19.45
C LYS A 26 -3.10 0.87 17.91
N GLU A 27 -4.10 0.26 17.28
CA GLU A 27 -4.24 0.31 15.81
C GLU A 27 -4.50 1.73 15.33
N GLY A 28 -5.31 2.52 16.07
CA GLY A 28 -5.52 3.93 15.78
C GLY A 28 -4.24 4.77 15.84
N LEU A 29 -3.43 4.56 16.86
CA LEU A 29 -2.13 5.23 16.98
C LEU A 29 -1.19 4.83 15.83
N CYS A 30 -1.12 3.54 15.47
CA CYS A 30 -0.31 3.09 14.35
C CYS A 30 -0.79 3.70 13.02
N CYS A 31 -2.09 3.80 12.79
CA CYS A 31 -2.64 4.46 11.61
C CYS A 31 -2.28 5.96 11.55
N ALA A 32 -2.35 6.66 12.69
CA ALA A 32 -1.97 8.06 12.77
C ALA A 32 -0.46 8.24 12.47
N LEU A 33 0.40 7.44 13.10
CA LEU A 33 1.85 7.48 12.85
C LEU A 33 2.20 7.17 11.40
N ALA A 34 1.54 6.17 10.79
CA ALA A 34 1.74 5.85 9.39
C ALA A 34 1.31 7.00 8.47
N PHE A 35 0.13 7.58 8.69
CA PHE A 35 -0.39 8.68 7.89
C PHE A 35 0.50 9.93 7.95
N PHE A 36 0.79 10.39 9.17
CA PHE A 36 1.63 11.58 9.35
C PHE A 36 3.08 11.33 8.90
N GLY A 37 3.62 10.14 9.14
CA GLY A 37 4.96 9.77 8.67
C GLY A 37 5.07 9.80 7.15
N VAL A 38 4.12 9.19 6.43
CA VAL A 38 4.08 9.23 4.96
C VAL A 38 3.86 10.67 4.46
N LEU A 39 3.01 11.44 5.14
CA LEU A 39 2.79 12.85 4.80
C LEU A 39 4.09 13.66 4.88
N LEU A 40 4.87 13.50 5.94
CA LEU A 40 6.17 14.19 6.10
C LEU A 40 7.20 13.76 5.03
N ILE A 41 7.27 12.46 4.72
CA ILE A 41 8.19 11.96 3.68
C ILE A 41 7.84 12.54 2.31
N VAL A 42 6.55 12.57 1.95
CA VAL A 42 6.10 13.03 0.63
C VAL A 42 6.14 14.56 0.50
N SER A 43 5.78 15.29 1.58
CA SER A 43 5.77 16.75 1.57
C SER A 43 7.16 17.37 1.69
N LYS A 44 8.16 16.64 2.19
CA LYS A 44 9.48 17.17 2.55
C LYS A 44 9.42 18.38 3.47
N GLY A 45 8.28 18.56 4.16
CA GLY A 45 8.01 19.72 5.01
C GLY A 45 7.59 21.00 4.27
N ASP A 46 7.52 20.97 2.97
CA ASP A 46 7.05 22.11 2.19
C ASP A 46 5.61 21.87 1.74
N PHE A 47 4.67 22.36 2.55
CA PHE A 47 3.25 22.27 2.26
C PHE A 47 2.77 23.33 1.25
N SER A 48 3.61 24.30 0.89
CA SER A 48 3.28 25.34 -0.08
C SER A 48 3.32 24.81 -1.51
N THR A 49 4.11 23.77 -1.76
CA THR A 49 4.18 23.08 -3.06
C THR A 49 3.00 22.14 -3.33
N PHE A 50 2.16 21.88 -2.33
CA PHE A 50 0.92 21.12 -2.51
C PHE A 50 -0.10 21.95 -3.33
N GLN A 51 -0.02 21.87 -4.63
CA GLN A 51 -1.13 22.35 -5.48
C GLN A 51 -2.34 21.47 -5.18
N PHE A 52 -3.30 22.04 -4.48
CA PHE A 52 -4.52 21.34 -4.11
C PHE A 52 -5.39 21.14 -5.35
N ASN A 53 -5.25 19.98 -5.97
CA ASN A 53 -6.06 19.59 -7.11
C ASN A 53 -7.21 18.68 -6.63
N TRP A 54 -8.42 19.17 -6.67
CA TRP A 54 -9.63 18.44 -6.28
C TRP A 54 -9.76 17.10 -7.01
N MET A 55 -9.38 17.04 -8.29
CA MET A 55 -9.42 15.80 -9.06
C MET A 55 -8.42 14.78 -8.53
N ALA A 56 -7.22 15.21 -8.12
CA ALA A 56 -6.23 14.33 -7.50
C ALA A 56 -6.69 13.81 -6.13
N VAL A 57 -7.35 14.64 -5.33
CA VAL A 57 -7.95 14.22 -4.06
C VAL A 57 -9.06 13.21 -4.29
N PHE A 58 -9.97 13.48 -5.22
CA PHE A 58 -11.07 12.58 -5.55
C PHE A 58 -10.58 11.19 -5.99
N TRP A 59 -9.68 11.12 -6.95
CA TRP A 59 -9.11 9.85 -7.41
C TRP A 59 -8.25 9.16 -6.34
N GLY A 60 -7.53 9.94 -5.52
CA GLY A 60 -6.77 9.42 -4.39
C GLY A 60 -7.65 8.77 -3.33
N MET A 61 -8.78 9.37 -2.98
CA MET A 61 -9.76 8.80 -2.05
C MET A 61 -10.41 7.54 -2.61
N ILE A 62 -10.81 7.55 -3.88
CA ILE A 62 -11.34 6.35 -4.57
C ILE A 62 -10.31 5.22 -4.50
N SER A 63 -9.05 5.52 -4.83
CA SER A 63 -7.96 4.54 -4.75
C SER A 63 -7.82 3.92 -3.36
N ALA A 64 -7.89 4.75 -2.29
CA ALA A 64 -7.80 4.26 -0.91
C ALA A 64 -8.99 3.37 -0.52
N VAL A 65 -10.20 3.69 -0.99
CA VAL A 65 -11.39 2.84 -0.78
C VAL A 65 -11.23 1.49 -1.48
N PHE A 66 -10.84 1.48 -2.75
CA PHE A 66 -10.62 0.23 -3.49
C PHE A 66 -9.48 -0.60 -2.90
N ALA A 67 -8.39 0.04 -2.44
CA ALA A 67 -7.30 -0.65 -1.74
C ALA A 67 -7.79 -1.29 -0.43
N SER A 68 -8.70 -0.63 0.30
CA SER A 68 -9.30 -1.19 1.51
C SER A 68 -10.19 -2.40 1.19
N ILE A 69 -11.01 -2.32 0.14
CA ILE A 69 -11.84 -3.43 -0.36
C ILE A 69 -10.95 -4.60 -0.77
N TYR A 70 -9.90 -4.33 -1.54
CA TYR A 70 -8.90 -5.32 -1.96
C TYR A 70 -8.21 -6.02 -0.77
N SER A 71 -8.02 -5.33 0.35
CA SER A 71 -7.42 -5.92 1.55
C SER A 71 -8.38 -6.80 2.35
N ILE A 72 -9.69 -6.55 2.27
CA ILE A 72 -10.70 -7.21 3.11
C ILE A 72 -11.40 -8.34 2.38
N GLN A 73 -11.83 -8.09 1.14
CA GLN A 73 -12.68 -9.00 0.35
C GLN A 73 -12.00 -10.32 -0.01
N PRO A 74 -10.70 -10.40 -0.33
CA PRO A 74 -10.07 -11.65 -0.70
C PRO A 74 -9.96 -12.66 0.45
N LYS A 75 -9.94 -12.22 1.70
CA LYS A 75 -9.71 -13.11 2.84
C LYS A 75 -10.63 -14.33 2.87
N PRO A 76 -11.97 -14.22 2.84
CA PRO A 76 -12.84 -15.39 2.81
C PRO A 76 -12.69 -16.25 1.56
N LEU A 77 -12.29 -15.67 0.43
CA LEU A 77 -12.01 -16.40 -0.80
C LEU A 77 -10.70 -17.18 -0.70
N ILE A 78 -9.67 -16.57 -0.11
CA ILE A 78 -8.37 -17.20 0.15
C ILE A 78 -8.53 -18.39 1.11
N ASP A 79 -9.34 -18.23 2.15
CA ASP A 79 -9.61 -19.31 3.13
C ASP A 79 -10.32 -20.50 2.48
N ARG A 80 -11.13 -20.25 1.44
CA ARG A 80 -11.91 -21.30 0.73
C ARG A 80 -11.15 -21.89 -0.46
N TRP A 81 -10.47 -21.09 -1.26
CA TRP A 81 -9.90 -21.48 -2.56
C TRP A 81 -8.38 -21.44 -2.61
N GLY A 82 -7.75 -20.89 -1.58
CA GLY A 82 -6.30 -20.67 -1.56
C GLY A 82 -5.88 -19.37 -2.23
N VAL A 83 -4.60 -19.02 -2.04
CA VAL A 83 -4.03 -17.74 -2.51
C VAL A 83 -3.89 -17.70 -4.02
N VAL A 84 -3.37 -18.78 -4.63
CA VAL A 84 -3.00 -18.80 -6.05
C VAL A 84 -4.21 -18.57 -6.97
N PRO A 85 -5.33 -19.31 -6.85
CA PRO A 85 -6.50 -19.06 -7.68
C PRO A 85 -7.04 -17.65 -7.49
N VAL A 86 -7.15 -17.16 -6.24
CA VAL A 86 -7.71 -15.84 -5.95
C VAL A 86 -6.85 -14.73 -6.55
N ALA A 87 -5.52 -14.84 -6.43
CA ALA A 87 -4.59 -13.88 -7.03
C ALA A 87 -4.67 -13.90 -8.56
N SER A 88 -4.62 -15.09 -9.16
CA SER A 88 -4.62 -15.25 -10.63
C SER A 88 -5.89 -14.70 -11.27
N TRP A 89 -7.05 -15.09 -10.74
CA TRP A 89 -8.35 -14.60 -11.25
C TRP A 89 -8.51 -13.09 -11.03
N GLY A 90 -8.07 -12.57 -9.88
CA GLY A 90 -8.10 -11.14 -9.60
C GLY A 90 -7.24 -10.33 -10.57
N MET A 91 -6.00 -10.80 -10.84
CA MET A 91 -5.10 -10.14 -11.79
C MET A 91 -5.62 -10.24 -13.23
N MET A 92 -6.15 -11.40 -13.62
CA MET A 92 -6.72 -11.59 -14.94
C MET A 92 -7.93 -10.68 -15.16
N ALA A 93 -8.85 -10.60 -14.21
CA ALA A 93 -10.00 -9.71 -14.29
C ALA A 93 -9.58 -8.24 -14.37
N ALA A 94 -8.59 -7.82 -13.57
CA ALA A 94 -8.05 -6.46 -13.62
C ALA A 94 -7.36 -6.17 -14.96
N GLY A 95 -6.61 -7.12 -15.52
CA GLY A 95 -5.99 -6.99 -16.83
C GLY A 95 -7.01 -6.86 -17.96
N ILE A 96 -8.05 -7.69 -17.97
CA ILE A 96 -9.14 -7.60 -18.94
C ILE A 96 -9.87 -6.25 -18.83
N ALA A 97 -10.21 -5.81 -17.61
CA ALA A 97 -10.85 -4.51 -17.39
C ALA A 97 -9.94 -3.35 -17.87
N GLY A 98 -8.63 -3.46 -17.63
CA GLY A 98 -7.65 -2.49 -18.09
C GLY A 98 -7.59 -2.38 -19.61
N LEU A 99 -7.71 -3.48 -20.35
CA LEU A 99 -7.75 -3.47 -21.81
C LEU A 99 -8.95 -2.71 -22.37
N PHE A 100 -10.09 -2.74 -21.68
CA PHE A 100 -11.28 -1.97 -22.10
C PHE A 100 -11.23 -0.49 -21.70
N LEU A 101 -10.52 -0.16 -20.62
CA LEU A 101 -10.46 1.19 -20.08
C LEU A 101 -9.27 2.00 -20.61
N ALA A 102 -8.17 1.34 -20.92
CA ALA A 102 -6.99 1.94 -21.51
C ALA A 102 -6.96 1.68 -23.01
N ASN A 103 -6.60 2.68 -23.81
CA ASN A 103 -6.34 2.44 -25.25
C ASN A 103 -5.06 1.59 -25.35
N PRO A 104 -5.14 0.28 -25.72
CA PRO A 104 -3.99 -0.62 -25.69
C PRO A 104 -2.97 -0.35 -26.81
N ILE A 105 -3.23 0.60 -27.70
CA ILE A 105 -2.31 1.01 -28.75
C ILE A 105 -1.31 2.02 -28.20
N VAL A 106 -0.62 1.65 -27.14
CA VAL A 106 0.67 2.26 -26.83
C VAL A 106 1.68 1.50 -27.66
N THR A 107 2.17 2.15 -28.70
CA THR A 107 3.22 1.61 -29.56
C THR A 107 4.44 1.30 -28.67
N ALA A 108 4.78 0.04 -28.56
CA ALA A 108 6.03 -0.44 -27.96
C ALA A 108 7.24 -0.11 -28.89
N GLU A 109 7.02 0.78 -29.84
CA GLU A 109 8.03 1.25 -30.78
C GLU A 109 9.11 2.02 -30.03
N GLY A 110 10.35 1.53 -30.10
CA GLY A 110 11.52 2.17 -29.51
C GLY A 110 11.95 1.65 -28.13
N LEU A 111 11.33 0.61 -27.59
CA LEU A 111 11.81 -0.04 -26.38
C LEU A 111 13.03 -0.90 -26.71
N ASP A 112 14.17 -0.57 -26.09
CA ASP A 112 15.38 -1.38 -26.16
C ASP A 112 15.29 -2.64 -25.27
N ALA A 113 16.24 -3.54 -25.41
CA ALA A 113 16.28 -4.77 -24.60
C ALA A 113 16.34 -4.51 -23.11
N LYS A 114 16.96 -3.40 -22.68
CA LYS A 114 17.03 -3.02 -21.26
C LYS A 114 15.67 -2.58 -20.73
N ALA A 115 14.90 -1.84 -21.52
CA ALA A 115 13.54 -1.43 -21.16
C ALA A 115 12.61 -2.65 -21.05
N TRP A 116 12.72 -3.63 -21.96
CA TRP A 116 11.96 -4.88 -21.87
C TRP A 116 12.34 -5.70 -20.65
N LEU A 117 13.63 -5.78 -20.30
CA LEU A 117 14.08 -6.46 -19.09
C LEU A 117 13.54 -5.77 -17.82
N ALA A 118 13.62 -4.45 -17.77
CA ALA A 118 13.09 -3.67 -16.65
C ALA A 118 11.57 -3.85 -16.51
N LEU A 119 10.83 -3.80 -17.62
CA LEU A 119 9.38 -4.03 -17.63
C LEU A 119 9.04 -5.44 -17.15
N SER A 120 9.74 -6.46 -17.61
CA SER A 120 9.56 -7.85 -17.17
C SER A 120 9.80 -8.00 -15.67
N TYR A 121 10.84 -7.35 -15.13
CA TYR A 121 11.10 -7.33 -13.69
C TYR A 121 9.97 -6.66 -12.90
N ILE A 122 9.47 -5.50 -13.34
CA ILE A 122 8.35 -4.80 -12.71
C ILE A 122 7.10 -5.67 -12.72
N VAL A 123 6.79 -6.34 -13.84
CA VAL A 123 5.60 -7.19 -13.94
C VAL A 123 5.74 -8.43 -13.05
N LEU A 124 6.85 -9.15 -13.14
CA LEU A 124 6.99 -10.43 -12.43
C LEU A 124 7.25 -10.24 -10.94
N ALA A 125 8.21 -9.40 -10.56
CA ALA A 125 8.60 -9.18 -9.17
C ALA A 125 7.75 -8.10 -8.50
N GLY A 126 7.59 -6.95 -9.14
CA GLY A 126 6.88 -5.79 -8.57
C GLY A 126 5.35 -5.94 -8.59
N THR A 127 4.81 -6.77 -9.47
CA THR A 127 3.34 -6.96 -9.54
C THR A 127 2.96 -8.38 -9.13
N VAL A 128 3.29 -9.39 -9.91
CA VAL A 128 2.79 -10.76 -9.68
C VAL A 128 3.24 -11.29 -8.31
N ALA A 129 4.54 -11.27 -8.03
CA ALA A 129 5.08 -11.78 -6.76
C ALA A 129 4.63 -10.92 -5.57
N ALA A 130 4.65 -9.59 -5.69
CA ALA A 130 4.25 -8.69 -4.62
C ALA A 130 2.77 -8.85 -4.23
N PHE A 131 1.87 -8.89 -5.19
CA PHE A 131 0.43 -9.11 -4.92
C PHE A 131 0.15 -10.51 -4.39
N TRP A 132 0.82 -11.53 -4.90
CA TRP A 132 0.70 -12.88 -4.36
C TRP A 132 1.16 -12.97 -2.91
N LEU A 133 2.32 -12.39 -2.57
CA LEU A 133 2.84 -12.33 -1.20
C LEU A 133 1.90 -11.53 -0.28
N TYR A 134 1.37 -10.41 -0.75
CA TYR A 134 0.40 -9.62 0.01
C TYR A 134 -0.85 -10.44 0.33
N LEU A 135 -1.44 -11.10 -0.64
CA LEU A 135 -2.61 -11.95 -0.42
C LEU A 135 -2.29 -13.17 0.46
N ALA A 136 -1.09 -13.73 0.33
CA ALA A 136 -0.65 -14.83 1.19
C ALA A 136 -0.55 -14.42 2.66
N CYS A 137 -0.06 -13.21 2.95
CA CYS A 137 0.05 -12.73 4.32
C CYS A 137 -1.32 -12.53 5.00
N LEU A 138 -2.39 -12.28 4.25
CA LEU A 138 -3.75 -12.12 4.79
C LEU A 138 -4.31 -13.40 5.44
N LYS A 139 -3.70 -14.56 5.21
CA LYS A 139 -4.00 -15.79 5.96
C LYS A 139 -3.59 -15.68 7.43
N TYR A 140 -2.51 -14.96 7.70
CA TYR A 140 -1.85 -14.95 9.00
C TYR A 140 -2.10 -13.66 9.79
N ILE A 141 -2.31 -12.54 9.08
CA ILE A 141 -2.48 -11.22 9.70
C ILE A 141 -3.79 -10.56 9.29
N SER A 142 -4.21 -9.56 10.06
CA SER A 142 -5.42 -8.80 9.74
C SER A 142 -5.18 -7.85 8.56
N PRO A 143 -6.23 -7.50 7.78
CA PRO A 143 -6.15 -6.50 6.72
C PRO A 143 -5.59 -5.14 7.19
N VAL A 144 -5.94 -4.71 8.41
CA VAL A 144 -5.39 -3.49 9.02
C VAL A 144 -3.88 -3.61 9.22
N THR A 145 -3.43 -4.74 9.75
CA THR A 145 -1.99 -5.01 9.96
C THR A 145 -1.23 -5.05 8.64
N ALA A 146 -1.78 -5.74 7.63
CA ALA A 146 -1.18 -5.80 6.31
C ALA A 146 -1.06 -4.41 5.68
N GLY A 147 -2.12 -3.58 5.74
CA GLY A 147 -2.10 -2.21 5.24
C GLY A 147 -1.08 -1.32 5.96
N LEU A 148 -0.90 -1.49 7.28
CA LEU A 148 0.13 -0.77 8.04
C LEU A 148 1.55 -1.14 7.61
N VAL A 149 1.81 -2.41 7.27
CA VAL A 149 3.11 -2.85 6.74
C VAL A 149 3.36 -2.26 5.34
N VAL A 150 2.33 -2.15 4.50
CA VAL A 150 2.45 -1.52 3.17
C VAL A 150 2.87 -0.04 3.27
N CYS A 151 2.57 0.66 4.37
CA CYS A 151 3.06 2.03 4.58
C CYS A 151 4.60 2.14 4.66
N LEU A 152 5.33 1.01 4.74
CA LEU A 152 6.79 1.00 4.57
C LEU A 152 7.24 1.22 3.11
N GLU A 153 6.34 1.04 2.13
CA GLU A 153 6.66 1.20 0.70
C GLU A 153 7.27 2.56 0.37
N PRO A 154 6.65 3.71 0.70
CA PRO A 154 7.25 5.00 0.43
C PRO A 154 8.56 5.22 1.21
N THR A 155 8.68 4.64 2.40
CA THR A 155 9.91 4.70 3.20
C THR A 155 11.05 3.95 2.51
N SER A 156 10.80 2.73 2.04
CA SER A 156 11.80 1.92 1.33
C SER A 156 12.18 2.57 -0.01
N ALA A 157 11.21 3.08 -0.76
CA ALA A 157 11.47 3.80 -1.99
C ALA A 157 12.38 5.03 -1.76
N TYR A 158 12.17 5.76 -0.66
CA TYR A 158 13.00 6.91 -0.30
C TYR A 158 14.43 6.48 0.07
N VAL A 159 14.59 5.42 0.86
CA VAL A 159 15.91 4.85 1.21
C VAL A 159 16.68 4.42 -0.04
N PHE A 160 16.04 3.71 -0.96
CA PHE A 160 16.66 3.35 -2.24
C PHE A 160 17.00 4.58 -3.09
N GLY A 161 16.16 5.61 -3.07
CA GLY A 161 16.45 6.89 -3.73
C GLY A 161 17.73 7.55 -3.20
N ILE A 162 17.96 7.50 -1.89
CA ILE A 162 19.21 7.99 -1.29
C ILE A 162 20.40 7.15 -1.77
N MET A 163 20.27 5.82 -1.75
CA MET A 163 21.38 4.90 -2.08
C MET A 163 21.77 4.95 -3.56
N PHE A 164 20.81 5.07 -4.46
CA PHE A 164 21.04 4.93 -5.91
C PHE A 164 20.93 6.23 -6.69
N MET A 165 20.19 7.22 -6.18
CA MET A 165 19.93 8.49 -6.87
C MET A 165 20.55 9.71 -6.16
N ASN A 166 21.35 9.49 -5.12
CA ASN A 166 21.98 10.56 -4.32
C ASN A 166 20.97 11.60 -3.81
N LEU A 167 19.75 11.19 -3.48
CA LEU A 167 18.78 12.08 -2.87
C LEU A 167 19.31 12.58 -1.52
N LYS A 168 19.21 13.87 -1.28
CA LYS A 168 19.58 14.45 0.01
C LYS A 168 18.48 14.16 1.02
N LEU A 169 18.88 13.60 2.15
CA LEU A 169 17.98 13.35 3.28
C LEU A 169 17.80 14.63 4.07
N GLY A 170 16.60 15.16 4.11
CA GLY A 170 16.24 16.26 4.99
C GLY A 170 15.87 15.78 6.39
N TRP A 171 15.93 16.66 7.33
CA TRP A 171 15.56 16.36 8.72
C TRP A 171 14.08 15.94 8.87
N ILE A 172 13.18 16.55 8.11
CA ILE A 172 11.74 16.29 8.17
C ILE A 172 11.41 14.89 7.64
N GLU A 173 12.07 14.47 6.58
CA GLU A 173 11.94 13.11 6.05
C GLU A 173 12.49 12.07 7.04
N CYS A 174 13.57 12.38 7.77
CA CYS A 174 14.06 11.51 8.84
C CYS A 174 13.00 11.28 9.92
N VAL A 175 12.30 12.32 10.34
CA VAL A 175 11.20 12.21 11.30
C VAL A 175 10.07 11.37 10.73
N GLY A 176 9.68 11.60 9.48
CA GLY A 176 8.65 10.80 8.80
C GLY A 176 9.00 9.31 8.72
N ILE A 177 10.24 9.00 8.34
CA ILE A 177 10.77 7.63 8.31
C ILE A 177 10.73 7.00 9.71
N ALA A 178 11.19 7.71 10.73
CA ALA A 178 11.16 7.22 12.11
C ALA A 178 9.73 6.94 12.59
N MET A 179 8.75 7.77 12.24
CA MET A 179 7.34 7.54 12.56
C MET A 179 6.79 6.28 11.89
N VAL A 180 7.06 6.07 10.59
CA VAL A 180 6.60 4.89 9.86
C VAL A 180 7.27 3.61 10.38
N ILE A 181 8.54 3.66 10.73
CA ILE A 181 9.24 2.50 11.31
C ILE A 181 8.71 2.22 12.72
N SER A 182 8.53 3.24 13.55
CA SER A 182 8.07 3.08 14.92
C SER A 182 6.67 2.43 15.00
N GLN A 183 5.76 2.74 14.06
CA GLN A 183 4.44 2.12 14.04
C GLN A 183 4.52 0.61 13.79
N VAL A 184 5.48 0.14 12.98
CA VAL A 184 5.69 -1.31 12.75
C VAL A 184 6.20 -1.99 14.03
N PHE A 185 7.14 -1.35 14.74
CA PHE A 185 7.60 -1.86 16.04
C PHE A 185 6.46 -1.90 17.07
N ILE A 186 5.69 -0.82 17.20
CA ILE A 186 4.54 -0.76 18.10
C ILE A 186 3.55 -1.87 17.75
N LEU A 187 3.28 -2.11 16.47
CA LEU A 187 2.38 -3.15 16.01
C LEU A 187 2.91 -4.55 16.35
N SER A 188 4.22 -4.78 16.23
CA SER A 188 4.90 -6.04 16.52
C SER A 188 4.89 -6.40 18.00
N ILE A 189 4.89 -5.43 18.90
CA ILE A 189 4.76 -5.69 20.34
C ILE A 189 3.41 -6.36 20.58
N ARG A 190 3.43 -7.67 20.75
CA ARG A 190 2.25 -8.51 20.96
C ARG A 190 1.46 -7.97 22.14
N SER A 191 0.21 -7.60 21.93
CA SER A 191 -0.69 -7.32 23.03
C SER A 191 -0.82 -8.58 23.88
N LYS A 192 -0.05 -8.63 24.95
CA LYS A 192 -0.01 -9.73 25.92
C LYS A 192 -1.25 -9.63 26.82
N LYS A 193 -2.46 -9.70 26.22
CA LYS A 193 -3.72 -9.88 26.98
C LYS A 193 -4.84 -10.26 26.02
N ARG A 194 -5.08 -11.56 25.92
CA ARG A 194 -6.41 -12.19 25.91
C ARG A 194 -6.22 -13.71 25.93
N SER A 195 -5.92 -14.22 27.11
CA SER A 195 -6.51 -15.49 27.55
C SER A 195 -7.85 -15.16 28.18
#